data_b89959262f49d337d7d23a4309133e9f
#
_entry.id   b89959262f49d337d7d23a4309133e9f
#
_cell.length_a   1.000
_cell.length_b   1.000
_cell.length_c   1.000
_cell.angle_alpha   90.00
_cell.angle_beta   90.00
_cell.angle_gamma   90.00
#
_symmetry.space_group_name_H-M   'P 1'
#
loop_
_entity.id
_entity.type
_entity.pdbx_description
1 polymer ?
#
loop_
_entity_poly.entity_id
_entity_poly.type
_entity_poly.pdbx_seq_one_letter_code
_entity_poly.pdbx_strand_id
1 'polypeptide(L)'
;MLSNHKTLYVALLILLGSFTLRFLHLGDIPGPTFDEVFYPRYGFNYLTGENFYYVHPPLANYLYAASIWIYNQLPWIDITAIDTLQFEQLNPLSYRWLNALLGSLLCPLAYFFAYAIWKNNNFALIVSFFVAIDGSLLVDSRFALANIYIVFFGLSALLCAAKSQSADVNPRYWLLSSGVLLGLVVSVKWNGL
;
A
#
# COMPACT_ATOMS: atom_id res chain seq x y z
N MET A 1 2.07 25.69 19.49
CA MET A 1 1.69 25.41 18.09
C MET A 1 2.96 25.43 17.25
N LEU A 2 3.34 24.33 16.59
CA LEU A 2 4.49 24.33 15.68
C LEU A 2 4.18 25.26 14.49
N SER A 3 5.19 26.02 14.00
CA SER A 3 5.01 26.77 12.76
C SER A 3 4.77 25.79 11.59
N ASN A 4 4.09 26.21 10.52
CA ASN A 4 3.81 25.35 9.36
C ASN A 4 5.07 24.68 8.80
N HIS A 5 6.21 25.37 8.79
CA HIS A 5 7.49 24.79 8.34
C HIS A 5 7.98 23.67 9.27
N LYS A 6 7.89 23.84 10.60
CA LYS A 6 8.30 22.78 11.55
C LYS A 6 7.41 21.55 11.43
N THR A 7 6.10 21.72 11.25
CA THR A 7 5.16 20.62 11.03
C THR A 7 5.54 19.85 9.76
N LEU A 8 5.83 20.54 8.66
CA LEU A 8 6.25 19.93 7.40
C LEU A 8 7.55 19.13 7.57
N TYR A 9 8.57 19.70 8.22
CA TYR A 9 9.84 18.99 8.45
C TYR A 9 9.63 17.70 9.26
N VAL A 10 8.84 17.76 10.34
CA VAL A 10 8.56 16.56 11.15
C VAL A 10 7.80 15.53 10.35
N ALA A 11 6.79 15.93 9.56
CA ALA A 11 6.04 15.00 8.70
C ALA A 11 6.94 14.34 7.64
N LEU A 12 7.88 15.10 7.04
CA LEU A 12 8.85 14.55 6.10
C LEU A 12 9.84 13.58 6.75
N LEU A 13 10.28 13.87 7.99
CA LEU A 13 11.14 12.95 8.75
C LEU A 13 10.41 11.64 9.09
N ILE A 14 9.14 11.72 9.50
CA ILE A 14 8.31 10.52 9.74
C ILE A 14 8.16 9.70 8.44
N LEU A 15 7.85 10.36 7.32
CA LEU A 15 7.72 9.70 6.03
C LEU A 15 9.04 9.03 5.60
N LEU A 16 10.16 9.74 5.71
CA LEU A 16 11.48 9.22 5.37
C LEU A 16 11.85 8.03 6.26
N GLY A 17 11.61 8.13 7.57
CA GLY A 17 11.82 7.03 8.51
C GLY A 17 10.94 5.82 8.17
N SER A 18 9.66 6.05 7.88
CA SER A 18 8.74 5.00 7.45
C SER A 18 9.18 4.32 6.15
N PHE A 19 9.65 5.10 5.17
CA PHE A 19 10.19 4.59 3.93
C PHE A 19 11.46 3.74 4.18
N THR A 20 12.39 4.26 4.98
CA THR A 20 13.61 3.53 5.33
C THR A 20 13.30 2.20 6.00
N LEU A 21 12.41 2.17 7.01
CA LEU A 21 12.02 0.93 7.72
C LEU A 21 11.40 -0.12 6.79
N ARG A 22 10.72 0.29 5.74
CA ARG A 22 10.03 -0.62 4.81
C ARG A 22 10.89 -1.07 3.65
N PHE A 23 11.77 -0.22 3.14
CA PHE A 23 12.59 -0.52 1.97
C PHE A 23 13.97 -1.09 2.33
N LEU A 24 14.51 -0.76 3.51
CA LEU A 24 15.83 -1.28 3.91
C LEU A 24 15.78 -2.80 4.01
N HIS A 25 16.68 -3.47 3.29
CA HIS A 25 16.77 -4.94 3.25
C HIS A 25 15.48 -5.65 2.80
N LEU A 26 14.67 -5.01 1.95
CA LEU A 26 13.38 -5.54 1.51
C LEU A 26 13.53 -6.84 0.68
N GLY A 27 14.63 -6.99 -0.05
CA GLY A 27 14.94 -8.15 -0.90
C GLY A 27 15.79 -9.24 -0.26
N ASP A 28 16.28 -9.05 0.98
CA ASP A 28 17.28 -9.97 1.59
C ASP A 28 16.72 -11.36 1.92
N ILE A 29 15.42 -11.45 2.19
CA ILE A 29 14.77 -12.75 2.40
C ILE A 29 14.43 -13.33 1.03
N PRO A 30 15.12 -14.41 0.60
CA PRO A 30 14.94 -15.00 -0.71
C PRO A 30 13.61 -15.74 -0.80
N GLY A 31 12.97 -15.63 -1.97
CA GLY A 31 11.72 -16.33 -2.29
C GLY A 31 10.49 -15.84 -1.53
N PRO A 32 9.34 -16.46 -1.80
CA PRO A 32 8.08 -16.13 -1.16
C PRO A 32 8.00 -16.64 0.27
N THR A 33 7.47 -15.83 1.18
CA THR A 33 7.30 -16.14 2.60
C THR A 33 5.84 -16.03 3.01
N PHE A 34 5.35 -16.94 3.84
CA PHE A 34 3.98 -16.94 4.35
C PHE A 34 2.96 -16.88 3.19
N ASP A 35 2.00 -15.97 3.21
CA ASP A 35 0.96 -15.81 2.17
C ASP A 35 1.49 -15.29 0.82
N GLU A 36 2.78 -14.93 0.72
CA GLU A 36 3.42 -14.59 -0.56
C GLU A 36 3.40 -15.77 -1.56
N VAL A 37 3.27 -17.00 -1.06
CA VAL A 37 3.12 -18.19 -1.91
C VAL A 37 1.79 -18.19 -2.69
N PHE A 38 0.83 -17.34 -2.30
CA PHE A 38 -0.48 -17.25 -2.94
C PHE A 38 -0.65 -15.94 -3.72
N TYR A 39 -0.69 -14.79 -3.04
CA TYR A 39 -1.07 -13.52 -3.65
C TYR A 39 -0.19 -13.08 -4.82
N PRO A 40 1.14 -12.94 -4.67
CA PRO A 40 1.99 -12.58 -5.79
C PRO A 40 2.08 -13.69 -6.85
N ARG A 41 1.99 -14.98 -6.45
CA ARG A 41 1.96 -16.09 -7.41
C ARG A 41 0.76 -15.97 -8.36
N TYR A 42 -0.43 -15.70 -7.84
CA TYR A 42 -1.59 -15.50 -8.71
C TYR A 42 -1.48 -14.24 -9.57
N GLY A 43 -0.79 -13.20 -9.07
CA GLY A 43 -0.41 -12.05 -9.89
C GLY A 43 0.52 -12.44 -11.04
N PHE A 44 1.51 -13.28 -10.77
CA PHE A 44 2.42 -13.82 -11.78
C PHE A 44 1.69 -14.70 -12.80
N ASN A 45 0.77 -15.54 -12.36
CA ASN A 45 -0.03 -16.39 -13.25
C ASN A 45 -0.88 -15.58 -14.25
N TYR A 46 -1.33 -14.36 -13.89
CA TYR A 46 -1.95 -13.45 -14.87
C TYR A 46 -0.99 -13.00 -15.97
N LEU A 47 0.31 -12.90 -15.68
CA LEU A 47 1.33 -12.50 -16.66
C LEU A 47 1.76 -13.65 -17.56
N THR A 48 1.78 -14.89 -17.04
CA THR A 48 2.18 -16.11 -17.77
C THR A 48 1.02 -16.83 -18.45
N GLY A 49 -0.23 -16.45 -18.15
CA GLY A 49 -1.41 -17.12 -18.67
C GLY A 49 -1.72 -18.48 -18.02
N GLU A 50 -1.09 -18.79 -16.88
CA GLU A 50 -1.36 -20.02 -16.14
C GLU A 50 -2.75 -19.99 -15.49
N ASN A 51 -3.48 -21.09 -15.62
CA ASN A 51 -4.78 -21.23 -14.99
C ASN A 51 -4.66 -21.45 -13.48
N PHE A 52 -5.48 -20.75 -12.71
CA PHE A 52 -5.56 -20.91 -11.26
C PHE A 52 -6.97 -20.64 -10.76
N TYR A 53 -7.28 -21.11 -9.56
CA TYR A 53 -8.51 -20.81 -8.84
C TYR A 53 -8.19 -20.06 -7.56
N TYR A 54 -8.94 -18.99 -7.32
CA TYR A 54 -8.74 -18.14 -6.14
C TYR A 54 -10.07 -17.73 -5.53
N VAL A 55 -10.15 -17.78 -4.20
CA VAL A 55 -11.41 -17.59 -3.44
C VAL A 55 -11.76 -16.11 -3.17
N HIS A 56 -10.81 -15.20 -3.27
CA HIS A 56 -11.02 -13.78 -3.03
C HIS A 56 -11.21 -13.01 -4.35
N PRO A 57 -11.78 -11.79 -4.30
CA PRO A 57 -11.82 -10.90 -5.45
C PRO A 57 -10.41 -10.59 -6.01
N PRO A 58 -10.28 -10.30 -7.30
CA PRO A 58 -8.99 -10.37 -7.99
C PRO A 58 -8.10 -9.13 -7.87
N LEU A 59 -8.55 -8.03 -7.24
CA LEU A 59 -7.81 -6.76 -7.26
C LEU A 59 -6.39 -6.88 -6.71
N ALA A 60 -6.19 -7.61 -5.60
CA ALA A 60 -4.85 -7.81 -5.05
C ALA A 60 -3.93 -8.48 -6.07
N ASN A 61 -4.41 -9.52 -6.76
CA ASN A 61 -3.64 -10.25 -7.74
C ASN A 61 -3.28 -9.37 -8.95
N TYR A 62 -4.19 -8.50 -9.40
CA TYR A 62 -3.89 -7.51 -10.45
C TYR A 62 -2.84 -6.49 -10.02
N LEU A 63 -2.86 -6.06 -8.76
CA LEU A 63 -1.84 -5.15 -8.23
C LEU A 63 -0.47 -5.83 -8.15
N TYR A 64 -0.41 -7.10 -7.80
CA TYR A 64 0.84 -7.87 -7.85
C TYR A 64 1.32 -8.12 -9.28
N ALA A 65 0.41 -8.44 -10.21
CA ALA A 65 0.76 -8.54 -11.61
C ALA A 65 1.37 -7.23 -12.13
N ALA A 66 0.72 -6.10 -11.83
CA ALA A 66 1.24 -4.78 -12.19
C ALA A 66 2.59 -4.49 -11.52
N SER A 67 2.76 -4.84 -10.23
CA SER A 67 4.01 -4.67 -9.49
C SER A 67 5.17 -5.44 -10.16
N ILE A 68 4.96 -6.71 -10.47
CA ILE A 68 5.95 -7.58 -11.14
C ILE A 68 6.26 -7.04 -12.53
N TRP A 69 5.23 -6.70 -13.30
CA TRP A 69 5.40 -6.17 -14.65
C TRP A 69 6.19 -4.86 -14.67
N ILE A 70 5.84 -3.88 -13.80
CA ILE A 70 6.55 -2.59 -13.70
C ILE A 70 8.01 -2.81 -13.33
N TYR A 71 8.28 -3.67 -12.33
CA TYR A 71 9.65 -3.97 -11.90
C TYR A 71 10.50 -4.50 -13.06
N ASN A 72 9.95 -5.39 -13.86
CA ASN A 72 10.66 -5.98 -14.98
C ASN A 72 10.84 -5.03 -16.19
N GLN A 73 10.20 -3.86 -16.20
CA GLN A 73 10.46 -2.81 -17.20
C GLN A 73 11.63 -1.89 -16.82
N LEU A 74 12.22 -2.05 -15.62
CA LEU A 74 13.32 -1.20 -15.18
C LEU A 74 14.59 -1.48 -16.02
N PRO A 75 15.29 -0.45 -16.54
CA PRO A 75 16.36 -0.63 -17.52
C PRO A 75 17.61 -1.33 -16.97
N TRP A 76 17.72 -1.49 -15.68
CA TRP A 76 18.84 -2.20 -15.00
C TRP A 76 18.47 -3.63 -14.60
N ILE A 77 17.27 -4.09 -14.90
CA ILE A 77 16.85 -5.47 -14.69
C ILE A 77 17.11 -6.24 -15.98
N ASP A 78 17.93 -7.27 -15.87
CA ASP A 78 18.17 -8.17 -17.01
C ASP A 78 16.96 -9.09 -17.17
N ILE A 79 16.19 -8.81 -18.22
CA ILE A 79 14.87 -9.43 -18.43
C ILE A 79 15.07 -10.77 -19.15
N THR A 80 15.04 -11.85 -18.39
CA THR A 80 14.56 -13.11 -18.92
C THR A 80 13.05 -12.94 -19.19
N ALA A 81 12.55 -13.38 -20.33
CA ALA A 81 11.13 -13.28 -20.65
C ALA A 81 10.30 -13.88 -19.50
N ILE A 82 9.33 -13.12 -18.96
CA ILE A 82 8.51 -13.52 -17.78
C ILE A 82 7.87 -14.89 -17.97
N ASP A 83 7.45 -15.21 -19.18
CA ASP A 83 6.82 -16.47 -19.58
C ASP A 83 7.76 -17.69 -19.52
N THR A 84 9.06 -17.48 -19.41
CA THR A 84 10.07 -18.57 -19.26
C THR A 84 10.51 -18.80 -17.81
N LEU A 85 10.08 -17.95 -16.87
CA LEU A 85 10.45 -18.03 -15.47
C LEU A 85 9.42 -18.83 -14.66
N GLN A 86 9.89 -19.40 -13.56
CA GLN A 86 9.03 -19.88 -12.47
C GLN A 86 8.86 -18.77 -11.42
N PHE A 87 7.75 -18.75 -10.72
CA PHE A 87 7.48 -17.74 -9.69
C PHE A 87 8.60 -17.67 -8.63
N GLU A 88 9.15 -18.80 -8.23
CA GLU A 88 10.23 -18.92 -7.25
C GLU A 88 11.57 -18.32 -7.72
N GLN A 89 11.72 -18.07 -9.00
CA GLN A 89 12.92 -17.46 -9.61
C GLN A 89 12.82 -15.93 -9.65
N LEU A 90 11.64 -15.36 -9.38
CA LEU A 90 11.48 -13.92 -9.34
C LEU A 90 12.28 -13.29 -8.21
N ASN A 91 12.82 -12.11 -8.48
CA ASN A 91 13.38 -11.28 -7.42
C ASN A 91 12.25 -10.86 -6.46
N PRO A 92 12.34 -11.11 -5.15
CA PRO A 92 11.32 -10.72 -4.17
C PRO A 92 10.95 -9.23 -4.21
N LEU A 93 11.87 -8.36 -4.59
CA LEU A 93 11.59 -6.94 -4.78
C LEU A 93 10.48 -6.71 -5.81
N SER A 94 10.37 -7.56 -6.85
CA SER A 94 9.38 -7.37 -7.92
C SER A 94 7.94 -7.34 -7.41
N TYR A 95 7.63 -8.06 -6.34
CA TYR A 95 6.30 -8.14 -5.75
C TYR A 95 6.17 -7.47 -4.37
N ARG A 96 7.29 -7.08 -3.69
CA ARG A 96 7.27 -6.42 -2.37
C ARG A 96 7.29 -4.90 -2.43
N TRP A 97 7.91 -4.29 -3.46
CA TRP A 97 8.13 -2.84 -3.50
C TRP A 97 6.83 -2.04 -3.43
N LEU A 98 5.75 -2.49 -4.10
CA LEU A 98 4.47 -1.79 -4.10
C LEU A 98 3.83 -1.77 -2.70
N ASN A 99 3.88 -2.90 -1.99
CA ASN A 99 3.42 -2.99 -0.60
C ASN A 99 4.22 -2.04 0.31
N ALA A 100 5.55 -2.03 0.18
CA ALA A 100 6.42 -1.14 0.96
C ALA A 100 6.13 0.35 0.67
N LEU A 101 5.86 0.69 -0.59
CA LEU A 101 5.48 2.05 -1.00
C LEU A 101 4.14 2.45 -0.35
N LEU A 102 3.09 1.64 -0.50
CA LEU A 102 1.78 1.94 0.06
C LEU A 102 1.81 1.98 1.59
N GLY A 103 2.56 1.07 2.23
CA GLY A 103 2.78 1.10 3.67
C GLY A 103 3.47 2.37 4.15
N SER A 104 4.44 2.88 3.37
CA SER A 104 5.10 4.16 3.67
C SER A 104 4.14 5.34 3.54
N LEU A 105 3.28 5.31 2.53
CA LEU A 105 2.28 6.35 2.28
C LEU A 105 1.11 6.33 3.28
N LEU A 106 0.95 5.27 4.09
CA LEU A 106 -0.02 5.28 5.19
C LEU A 106 0.29 6.39 6.22
N CYS A 107 1.55 6.77 6.41
CA CYS A 107 1.91 7.80 7.37
C CYS A 107 1.34 9.18 7.02
N PRO A 108 1.59 9.76 5.83
CA PRO A 108 0.96 11.01 5.45
C PRO A 108 -0.58 10.87 5.35
N LEU A 109 -1.09 9.72 4.92
CA LEU A 109 -2.51 9.47 4.84
C LEU A 109 -3.17 9.54 6.23
N ALA A 110 -2.57 8.91 7.24
CA ALA A 110 -3.02 8.95 8.63
C ALA A 110 -2.90 10.38 9.22
N TYR A 111 -1.83 11.12 8.89
CA TYR A 111 -1.72 12.52 9.25
C TYR A 111 -2.89 13.34 8.72
N PHE A 112 -3.17 13.26 7.42
CA PHE A 112 -4.24 14.03 6.80
C PHE A 112 -5.62 13.62 7.33
N PHE A 113 -5.86 12.35 7.60
CA PHE A 113 -7.08 11.86 8.20
C PHE A 113 -7.27 12.40 9.63
N ALA A 114 -6.28 12.27 10.48
CA ALA A 114 -6.31 12.79 11.85
C ALA A 114 -6.50 14.32 11.87
N TYR A 115 -5.79 15.04 10.99
CA TYR A 115 -5.94 16.48 10.86
C TYR A 115 -7.32 16.89 10.34
N ALA A 116 -7.91 16.11 9.42
CA ALA A 116 -9.25 16.40 8.90
C ALA A 116 -10.30 16.42 10.01
N ILE A 117 -10.16 15.53 11.01
CA ILE A 117 -11.10 15.38 12.12
C ILE A 117 -10.80 16.37 13.25
N TRP A 118 -9.56 16.40 13.75
CA TRP A 118 -9.22 17.12 14.98
C TRP A 118 -8.62 18.50 14.76
N LYS A 119 -8.25 18.88 13.52
CA LYS A 119 -7.64 20.17 13.19
C LYS A 119 -6.40 20.52 14.05
N ASN A 120 -5.69 19.51 14.51
CA ASN A 120 -4.53 19.66 15.38
C ASN A 120 -3.31 18.98 14.76
N ASN A 121 -2.32 19.79 14.33
CA ASN A 121 -1.10 19.30 13.69
C ASN A 121 -0.28 18.37 14.59
N ASN A 122 -0.16 18.70 15.89
CA ASN A 122 0.66 17.89 16.81
C ASN A 122 0.03 16.50 17.00
N PHE A 123 -1.29 16.44 17.16
CA PHE A 123 -2.01 15.18 17.26
C PHE A 123 -1.88 14.37 15.96
N ALA A 124 -2.04 15.01 14.81
CA ALA A 124 -1.89 14.34 13.52
C ALA A 124 -0.47 13.78 13.28
N LEU A 125 0.58 14.50 13.72
CA LEU A 125 1.96 14.00 13.69
C LEU A 125 2.16 12.79 14.59
N ILE A 126 1.58 12.79 15.80
CA ILE A 126 1.65 11.65 16.72
C ILE A 126 0.99 10.41 16.10
N VAL A 127 -0.22 10.55 15.52
CA VAL A 127 -0.91 9.46 14.83
C VAL A 127 -0.06 8.93 13.67
N SER A 128 0.49 9.82 12.83
CA SER A 128 1.37 9.46 11.71
C SER A 128 2.61 8.69 12.18
N PHE A 129 3.23 9.12 13.28
CA PHE A 129 4.39 8.46 13.87
C PHE A 129 4.06 7.04 14.34
N PHE A 130 2.95 6.84 15.06
CA PHE A 130 2.55 5.49 15.49
C PHE A 130 2.26 4.56 14.32
N VAL A 131 1.64 5.06 13.24
CA VAL A 131 1.45 4.30 11.99
C VAL A 131 2.79 3.94 11.34
N ALA A 132 3.81 4.80 11.45
CA ALA A 132 5.13 4.53 10.89
C ALA A 132 5.83 3.32 11.54
N ILE A 133 5.66 3.16 12.86
CA ILE A 133 6.37 2.15 13.67
C ILE A 133 5.48 0.96 14.07
N ASP A 134 4.21 0.93 13.65
CA ASP A 134 3.31 -0.18 13.95
C ASP A 134 3.84 -1.49 13.36
N GLY A 135 4.02 -2.50 14.23
CA GLY A 135 4.64 -3.77 13.86
C GLY A 135 3.82 -4.57 12.84
N SER A 136 2.49 -4.56 12.95
CA SER A 136 1.61 -5.26 12.00
C SER A 136 1.68 -4.63 10.62
N LEU A 137 1.56 -3.30 10.54
CA LEU A 137 1.68 -2.56 9.28
C LEU A 137 3.07 -2.66 8.67
N LEU A 138 4.13 -2.77 9.49
CA LEU A 138 5.49 -3.02 9.01
C LEU A 138 5.60 -4.39 8.35
N VAL A 139 5.11 -5.44 8.99
CA VAL A 139 5.13 -6.81 8.44
C VAL A 139 4.31 -6.87 7.16
N ASP A 140 3.05 -6.45 7.18
CA ASP A 140 2.15 -6.49 6.02
C ASP A 140 2.68 -5.69 4.81
N SER A 141 3.46 -4.63 5.06
CA SER A 141 4.04 -3.80 4.01
C SER A 141 5.41 -4.27 3.51
N ARG A 142 6.17 -5.04 4.32
CA ARG A 142 7.47 -5.58 3.89
C ARG A 142 7.33 -6.91 3.16
N PHE A 143 6.27 -7.66 3.46
CA PHE A 143 5.87 -8.83 2.70
C PHE A 143 4.72 -8.48 1.75
N ALA A 144 4.57 -9.24 0.68
CA ALA A 144 3.51 -9.02 -0.29
C ALA A 144 2.17 -9.59 0.24
N LEU A 145 1.66 -9.00 1.33
CA LEU A 145 0.40 -9.37 1.95
C LEU A 145 -0.72 -8.41 1.52
N ALA A 146 -1.84 -8.96 1.08
CA ALA A 146 -2.94 -8.16 0.53
C ALA A 146 -3.61 -7.22 1.56
N ASN A 147 -3.38 -7.43 2.87
CA ASN A 147 -3.96 -6.60 3.93
C ASN A 147 -3.57 -5.13 3.81
N ILE A 148 -2.35 -4.83 3.33
CA ILE A 148 -1.89 -3.44 3.17
C ILE A 148 -2.76 -2.65 2.19
N TYR A 149 -3.28 -3.28 1.14
CA TYR A 149 -4.21 -2.67 0.19
C TYR A 149 -5.55 -2.32 0.86
N ILE A 150 -6.07 -3.23 1.71
CA ILE A 150 -7.31 -2.98 2.47
C ILE A 150 -7.14 -1.74 3.36
N VAL A 151 -6.04 -1.69 4.13
CA VAL A 151 -5.77 -0.57 5.04
C VAL A 151 -5.57 0.73 4.27
N PHE A 152 -4.82 0.70 3.16
CA PHE A 152 -4.54 1.89 2.36
C PHE A 152 -5.81 2.45 1.71
N PHE A 153 -6.60 1.63 1.02
CA PHE A 153 -7.83 2.07 0.39
C PHE A 153 -8.89 2.44 1.44
N GLY A 154 -9.00 1.67 2.54
CA GLY A 154 -9.93 1.95 3.63
C GLY A 154 -9.65 3.29 4.32
N LEU A 155 -8.41 3.55 4.69
CA LEU A 155 -8.04 4.83 5.30
C LEU A 155 -8.20 6.00 4.31
N SER A 156 -7.91 5.77 3.02
CA SER A 156 -8.17 6.76 1.95
C SER A 156 -9.66 7.07 1.83
N ALA A 157 -10.53 6.05 1.89
CA ALA A 157 -11.97 6.23 1.86
C ALA A 157 -12.47 7.04 3.06
N LEU A 158 -11.96 6.73 4.26
CA LEU A 158 -12.29 7.47 5.49
C LEU A 158 -11.82 8.93 5.42
N LEU A 159 -10.63 9.18 4.87
CA LEU A 159 -10.16 10.55 4.63
C LEU A 159 -11.08 11.30 3.67
N CYS A 160 -11.51 10.68 2.58
CA CYS A 160 -12.46 11.28 1.64
C CYS A 160 -13.81 11.57 2.32
N ALA A 161 -14.33 10.64 3.12
CA ALA A 161 -15.56 10.85 3.89
C ALA A 161 -15.41 11.99 4.90
N ALA A 162 -14.28 12.09 5.62
CA ALA A 162 -14.02 13.20 6.53
C ALA A 162 -13.91 14.54 5.81
N LYS A 163 -13.27 14.57 4.63
CA LYS A 163 -13.16 15.78 3.79
C LYS A 163 -14.51 16.25 3.25
N SER A 164 -15.44 15.35 2.96
CA SER A 164 -16.76 15.72 2.48
C SER A 164 -17.59 16.55 3.49
N GLN A 165 -17.21 16.50 4.79
CA GLN A 165 -17.85 17.29 5.85
C GLN A 165 -17.32 18.74 5.94
N SER A 166 -16.28 19.10 5.16
CA SER A 166 -15.71 20.44 5.19
C SER A 166 -16.57 21.40 4.35
N ALA A 167 -16.85 22.60 4.89
CA ALA A 167 -17.70 23.60 4.22
C ALA A 167 -17.11 24.15 2.91
N ASP A 168 -15.77 24.07 2.76
CA ASP A 168 -15.02 24.67 1.66
C ASP A 168 -14.92 23.79 0.40
N VAL A 169 -15.55 22.60 0.40
CA VAL A 169 -15.43 21.63 -0.70
C VAL A 169 -16.79 21.13 -1.16
N ASN A 170 -16.88 20.74 -2.43
CA ASN A 170 -18.08 20.07 -2.93
C ASN A 170 -18.13 18.64 -2.38
N PRO A 171 -19.07 18.28 -1.50
CA PRO A 171 -19.12 16.98 -0.84
C PRO A 171 -19.33 15.82 -1.81
N ARG A 172 -19.97 16.05 -2.97
CA ARG A 172 -20.31 14.98 -3.93
C ARG A 172 -19.07 14.26 -4.47
N TYR A 173 -18.01 15.00 -4.83
CA TYR A 173 -16.77 14.39 -5.35
C TYR A 173 -16.06 13.56 -4.28
N TRP A 174 -16.03 14.05 -3.05
CA TRP A 174 -15.40 13.35 -1.94
C TRP A 174 -16.18 12.10 -1.54
N LEU A 175 -17.50 12.15 -1.51
CA LEU A 175 -18.34 10.98 -1.23
C LEU A 175 -18.24 9.94 -2.35
N LEU A 176 -18.23 10.36 -3.61
CA LEU A 176 -18.04 9.46 -4.74
C LEU A 176 -16.67 8.77 -4.66
N SER A 177 -15.61 9.53 -4.38
CA SER A 177 -14.26 8.97 -4.19
C SER A 177 -14.21 7.99 -3.03
N SER A 178 -14.86 8.31 -1.90
CA SER A 178 -14.98 7.39 -0.76
C SER A 178 -15.66 6.08 -1.16
N GLY A 179 -16.77 6.16 -1.90
CA GLY A 179 -17.50 4.97 -2.39
C GLY A 179 -16.67 4.11 -3.32
N VAL A 180 -15.95 4.73 -4.27
CA VAL A 180 -15.02 4.00 -5.17
C VAL A 180 -13.92 3.30 -4.37
N LEU A 181 -13.31 3.99 -3.40
CA LEU A 181 -12.24 3.43 -2.55
C LEU A 181 -12.75 2.27 -1.69
N LEU A 182 -13.98 2.34 -1.15
CA LEU A 182 -14.61 1.22 -0.45
C LEU A 182 -14.86 0.04 -1.41
N GLY A 183 -15.26 0.30 -2.64
CA GLY A 183 -15.36 -0.72 -3.68
C GLY A 183 -14.02 -1.41 -3.94
N LEU A 184 -12.90 -0.67 -3.95
CA LEU A 184 -11.56 -1.26 -4.06
C LEU A 184 -11.21 -2.13 -2.84
N VAL A 185 -11.57 -1.70 -1.61
CA VAL A 185 -11.36 -2.51 -0.38
C VAL A 185 -12.01 -3.88 -0.52
N VAL A 186 -13.30 -3.91 -0.88
CA VAL A 186 -14.08 -5.16 -1.07
C VAL A 186 -13.49 -6.01 -2.20
N SER A 187 -12.96 -5.35 -3.25
CA SER A 187 -12.34 -6.03 -4.39
C SER A 187 -10.97 -6.66 -4.08
N VAL A 188 -10.37 -6.37 -2.92
CA VAL A 188 -9.14 -7.03 -2.45
C VAL A 188 -9.45 -8.37 -1.77
N LYS A 189 -10.36 -8.37 -0.79
CA LYS A 189 -10.77 -9.55 -0.01
C LYS A 189 -12.22 -9.42 0.43
N TRP A 190 -12.93 -10.55 0.57
CA TRP A 190 -14.30 -10.58 1.08
C TRP A 190 -14.48 -9.99 2.49
N ASN A 191 -13.46 -10.08 3.34
CA ASN A 191 -13.47 -9.49 4.68
C ASN A 191 -13.09 -8.00 4.71
N GLY A 192 -13.04 -7.34 3.56
CA GLY A 192 -12.91 -5.89 3.43
C GLY A 192 -14.21 -5.12 3.66
N LEU A 193 -15.30 -5.82 4.02
CA LEU A 193 -16.61 -5.24 4.34
C LEU A 193 -16.69 -4.80 5.79
#